data_12c502459b368c9fcb4a4918a5526c72
#
_entry.id   12c502459b368c9fcb4a4918a5526c72
#
_cell.length_a   1.000
_cell.length_b   1.000
_cell.length_c   1.000
_cell.angle_alpha   90.00
_cell.angle_beta   90.00
_cell.angle_gamma   90.00
#
_symmetry.space_group_name_H-M   'P 1'
#
loop_
_entity.id
_entity.type
_entity.pdbx_description
1 polymer ?
#
loop_
_entity_poly.entity_id
_entity_poly.type
_entity_poly.pdbx_seq_one_letter_code
_entity_poly.pdbx_strand_id
1 'polypeptide(L)'
;MHMNLLLTAASSAAAQDSIRFFQPGKVRVLILSGRNNHDWRTTTPFLRKILVDSGRFDVRVEEEPAGITAATLAAYDGLVLDYDGPRWGENTEKAVENFVGSGKGLVAVHAASYAFTGLELLGDNHKRMGITQPPWPEYLKMIGGWWTEGPPKTGHASRHCFAVKLTDRNHPVTQGMKESFTVSDELYHSQRMSPEVHVLATAYDDPKNGGTGEDEPMIWTVNYGKGRVLYTALGHDVAAMEEPEFVSTFARGTEWTATGAVTLSPEGQLAKPVPEPLRLLVVTGGHDYPTTFYTVFEGADDLRWTHAVSNHEAFKSDLRKEYDVLVLYDFTSEITDTEKVNLKDFVESGKGVVVLHHAIADYQDWEWWYKEVVGGKYLLKPEGNLPASTYKHDEELCVRPVMSHPILSHVGSMHLRDETYKGMWISSEVKVLLKTDNATSDGPVAWVSPYPKSRVVYIQLGHGETAHLYAAYRTLVQDAIRWSAGKIGEVRSTE
;
A
#
# COMPACT_ATOMS: atom_id res chain seq x y z
N MET A 1 16.00 -43.51 44.30
CA MET A 1 16.02 -42.05 44.46
C MET A 1 16.16 -41.46 43.04
N HIS A 2 15.03 -41.22 42.37
CA HIS A 2 15.00 -40.70 41.01
C HIS A 2 14.72 -39.22 41.08
N MET A 3 15.68 -38.44 40.64
CA MET A 3 15.56 -36.99 40.55
C MET A 3 15.09 -36.64 39.12
N ASN A 4 13.79 -36.35 38.98
CA ASN A 4 13.22 -35.86 37.74
C ASN A 4 13.68 -34.41 37.51
N LEU A 5 14.46 -34.20 36.46
CA LEU A 5 14.69 -32.86 35.89
C LEU A 5 13.42 -32.39 35.16
N LEU A 6 12.72 -31.45 35.74
CA LEU A 6 11.77 -30.60 35.05
C LEU A 6 12.55 -29.54 34.27
N LEU A 7 12.85 -29.82 33.00
CA LEU A 7 13.23 -28.79 32.03
C LEU A 7 11.96 -28.07 31.61
N THR A 8 11.77 -26.89 32.14
CA THR A 8 10.68 -26.01 31.85
C THR A 8 10.80 -25.49 30.43
N ALA A 9 9.72 -25.71 29.64
CA ALA A 9 9.50 -25.14 28.33
C ALA A 9 9.20 -23.62 28.42
N ALA A 10 10.23 -22.80 28.74
CA ALA A 10 10.11 -21.36 28.85
C ALA A 10 10.71 -20.60 27.64
N SER A 11 11.22 -21.31 26.61
CA SER A 11 11.91 -20.66 25.49
C SER A 11 11.08 -20.48 24.21
N SER A 12 9.85 -21.01 24.14
CA SER A 12 9.03 -20.86 22.93
C SER A 12 8.08 -19.65 22.94
N ALA A 13 7.78 -19.08 24.11
CA ALA A 13 6.89 -17.92 24.20
C ALA A 13 7.57 -16.59 23.83
N ALA A 14 8.87 -16.45 24.10
CA ALA A 14 9.59 -15.21 23.81
C ALA A 14 9.91 -15.00 22.31
N ALA A 15 10.00 -16.08 21.52
CA ALA A 15 10.23 -16.00 20.09
C ALA A 15 8.91 -15.68 19.30
N GLN A 16 7.75 -16.05 19.84
CA GLN A 16 6.45 -15.72 19.25
C GLN A 16 6.00 -14.29 19.53
N ASP A 17 6.53 -13.60 20.54
CA ASP A 17 6.18 -12.20 20.87
C ASP A 17 6.86 -11.16 19.96
N SER A 18 7.87 -11.53 19.21
CA SER A 18 8.61 -10.61 18.33
C SER A 18 7.94 -10.36 16.97
N ILE A 19 6.96 -11.19 16.57
CA ILE A 19 6.22 -11.05 15.31
C ILE A 19 4.72 -10.96 15.63
N ARG A 20 4.30 -9.89 16.26
CA ARG A 20 2.86 -9.57 16.29
C ARG A 20 2.49 -8.97 14.94
N PHE A 21 1.94 -9.80 14.07
CA PHE A 21 1.46 -9.38 12.76
C PHE A 21 0.37 -8.29 12.88
N PHE A 22 -0.43 -8.32 13.96
CA PHE A 22 -1.46 -7.34 14.27
C PHE A 22 -1.35 -6.80 15.69
N GLN A 23 -1.74 -5.54 15.87
CA GLN A 23 -1.83 -4.91 17.17
C GLN A 23 -3.00 -5.49 17.98
N PRO A 24 -2.81 -5.85 19.25
CA PRO A 24 -3.91 -6.35 20.10
C PRO A 24 -5.06 -5.35 20.23
N GLY A 25 -6.29 -5.84 20.20
CA GLY A 25 -7.50 -5.04 20.43
C GLY A 25 -7.95 -4.18 19.24
N LYS A 26 -7.23 -4.20 18.12
CA LYS A 26 -7.64 -3.52 16.90
C LYS A 26 -8.52 -4.42 16.02
N VAL A 27 -9.41 -3.81 15.27
CA VAL A 27 -10.15 -4.47 14.17
C VAL A 27 -9.20 -4.63 12.99
N ARG A 28 -9.04 -5.85 12.49
CA ARG A 28 -8.09 -6.19 11.43
C ARG A 28 -8.75 -6.07 10.07
N VAL A 29 -8.25 -5.17 9.26
CA VAL A 29 -8.82 -4.85 7.94
C VAL A 29 -7.80 -5.07 6.84
N LEU A 30 -8.24 -5.69 5.75
CA LEU A 30 -7.47 -5.80 4.51
C LEU A 30 -8.11 -4.94 3.43
N ILE A 31 -7.36 -4.00 2.87
CA ILE A 31 -7.76 -3.23 1.69
C ILE A 31 -7.31 -4.00 0.45
N LEU A 32 -8.24 -4.30 -0.44
CA LEU A 32 -8.02 -4.94 -1.73
C LEU A 32 -7.97 -3.86 -2.79
N SER A 33 -6.85 -3.74 -3.50
CA SER A 33 -6.54 -2.67 -4.43
C SER A 33 -5.68 -3.17 -5.60
N GLY A 34 -4.90 -2.30 -6.25
CA GLY A 34 -3.90 -2.64 -7.27
C GLY A 34 -4.36 -2.44 -8.71
N ARG A 35 -5.67 -2.26 -8.94
CA ARG A 35 -6.25 -1.86 -10.23
C ARG A 35 -7.48 -1.01 -9.98
N ASN A 36 -7.56 0.13 -10.65
CA ASN A 36 -8.74 0.99 -10.64
C ASN A 36 -8.65 1.96 -11.83
N ASN A 37 -9.77 2.38 -12.38
CA ASN A 37 -9.82 3.45 -13.36
C ASN A 37 -9.63 4.85 -12.73
N HIS A 38 -9.65 4.94 -11.39
CA HIS A 38 -9.29 6.11 -10.61
C HIS A 38 -7.85 6.01 -10.10
N ASP A 39 -7.32 7.07 -9.51
CA ASP A 39 -5.95 7.09 -8.96
C ASP A 39 -5.87 6.33 -7.63
N TRP A 40 -6.00 5.01 -7.69
CA TRP A 40 -5.93 4.13 -6.54
C TRP A 40 -4.58 4.22 -5.79
N ARG A 41 -3.51 4.65 -6.49
CA ARG A 41 -2.20 4.84 -5.88
C ARG A 41 -2.19 5.99 -4.87
N THR A 42 -3.16 6.90 -4.95
CA THR A 42 -3.37 7.95 -3.95
C THR A 42 -4.56 7.66 -3.03
N THR A 43 -5.65 7.11 -3.57
CA THR A 43 -6.86 6.83 -2.77
C THR A 43 -6.66 5.68 -1.78
N THR A 44 -6.03 4.59 -2.18
CA THR A 44 -5.78 3.44 -1.29
C THR A 44 -4.94 3.81 -0.05
N PRO A 45 -3.79 4.49 -0.16
CA PRO A 45 -3.06 4.97 1.02
C PRO A 45 -3.88 5.91 1.89
N PHE A 46 -4.75 6.74 1.28
CA PHE A 46 -5.58 7.66 2.02
C PHE A 46 -6.73 6.96 2.76
N LEU A 47 -7.40 5.98 2.15
CA LEU A 47 -8.37 5.11 2.84
C LEU A 47 -7.72 4.38 4.03
N ARG A 48 -6.52 3.85 3.83
CA ARG A 48 -5.74 3.26 4.92
C ARG A 48 -5.48 4.28 6.03
N LYS A 49 -5.09 5.51 5.68
CA LYS A 49 -4.84 6.60 6.63
C LYS A 49 -6.08 6.92 7.48
N ILE A 50 -7.25 7.06 6.87
CA ILE A 50 -8.52 7.31 7.59
C ILE A 50 -8.73 6.25 8.69
N LEU A 51 -8.56 4.97 8.34
CA LEU A 51 -8.78 3.88 9.28
C LEU A 51 -7.73 3.86 10.40
N VAL A 52 -6.45 4.04 10.08
CA VAL A 52 -5.36 4.05 11.05
C VAL A 52 -5.48 5.25 12.00
N ASP A 53 -5.77 6.44 11.48
CA ASP A 53 -5.92 7.67 12.27
C ASP A 53 -7.08 7.60 13.27
N SER A 54 -8.12 6.84 12.96
CA SER A 54 -9.22 6.58 13.89
C SER A 54 -8.76 5.87 15.18
N GLY A 55 -7.58 5.28 15.18
CA GLY A 55 -7.05 4.49 16.29
C GLY A 55 -7.76 3.15 16.51
N ARG A 56 -8.77 2.80 15.70
CA ARG A 56 -9.61 1.61 15.88
C ARG A 56 -9.10 0.37 15.13
N PHE A 57 -8.40 0.56 14.00
CA PHE A 57 -8.06 -0.50 13.08
C PHE A 57 -6.56 -0.78 13.00
N ASP A 58 -6.23 -2.01 12.63
CA ASP A 58 -4.92 -2.43 12.11
C ASP A 58 -5.14 -2.84 10.66
N VAL A 59 -4.50 -2.12 9.72
CA VAL A 59 -4.84 -2.16 8.30
C VAL A 59 -3.68 -2.67 7.47
N ARG A 60 -3.95 -3.63 6.59
CA ARG A 60 -3.04 -4.10 5.55
C ARG A 60 -3.62 -3.79 4.18
N VAL A 61 -2.76 -3.76 3.17
CA VAL A 61 -3.14 -3.54 1.77
C VAL A 61 -2.64 -4.73 0.94
N GLU A 62 -3.48 -5.20 0.04
CA GLU A 62 -3.15 -6.23 -0.95
C GLU A 62 -3.42 -5.68 -2.34
N GLU A 63 -2.36 -5.56 -3.15
CA GLU A 63 -2.43 -5.00 -4.51
C GLU A 63 -2.48 -6.08 -5.61
N GLU A 64 -2.38 -7.36 -5.22
CA GLU A 64 -2.54 -8.53 -6.09
C GLU A 64 -3.60 -9.50 -5.57
N PRO A 65 -4.88 -9.07 -5.50
CA PRO A 65 -5.92 -9.85 -4.83
C PRO A 65 -6.14 -11.26 -5.40
N ALA A 66 -5.75 -11.50 -6.66
CA ALA A 66 -5.91 -12.81 -7.31
C ALA A 66 -5.18 -13.98 -6.60
N GLY A 67 -4.21 -13.66 -5.73
CA GLY A 67 -3.48 -14.66 -4.94
C GLY A 67 -4.09 -14.97 -3.57
N ILE A 68 -5.15 -14.28 -3.16
CA ILE A 68 -5.74 -14.43 -1.83
C ILE A 68 -6.41 -15.80 -1.66
N THR A 69 -6.19 -16.40 -0.48
CA THR A 69 -6.80 -17.67 -0.07
C THR A 69 -7.67 -17.50 1.17
N ALA A 70 -8.47 -18.52 1.48
CA ALA A 70 -9.21 -18.55 2.74
C ALA A 70 -8.29 -18.45 3.98
N ALA A 71 -7.09 -19.01 3.91
CA ALA A 71 -6.09 -18.91 4.98
C ALA A 71 -5.59 -17.47 5.16
N THR A 72 -5.34 -16.76 4.06
CA THR A 72 -5.00 -15.32 4.10
C THR A 72 -6.10 -14.52 4.78
N LEU A 73 -7.36 -14.72 4.37
CA LEU A 73 -8.51 -13.99 4.90
C LEU A 73 -8.84 -14.31 6.36
N ALA A 74 -8.52 -15.51 6.85
CA ALA A 74 -8.84 -15.92 8.22
C ALA A 74 -8.28 -14.99 9.31
N ALA A 75 -7.21 -14.25 9.00
CA ALA A 75 -6.59 -13.31 9.92
C ALA A 75 -7.38 -12.00 10.10
N TYR A 76 -8.33 -11.68 9.21
CA TYR A 76 -9.00 -10.37 9.15
C TYR A 76 -10.44 -10.41 9.68
N ASP A 77 -10.97 -9.25 10.01
CA ASP A 77 -12.34 -9.04 10.50
C ASP A 77 -13.20 -8.35 9.44
N GLY A 78 -12.60 -7.63 8.51
CA GLY A 78 -13.28 -6.96 7.41
C GLY A 78 -12.36 -6.69 6.22
N LEU A 79 -12.99 -6.49 5.06
CA LEU A 79 -12.37 -6.12 3.80
C LEU A 79 -12.83 -4.71 3.39
N VAL A 80 -11.94 -3.97 2.74
CA VAL A 80 -12.28 -2.76 2.00
C VAL A 80 -11.88 -2.98 0.55
N LEU A 81 -12.75 -2.64 -0.40
CA LEU A 81 -12.50 -2.76 -1.82
C LEU A 81 -12.35 -1.38 -2.45
N ASP A 82 -11.12 -1.05 -2.87
CA ASP A 82 -10.76 0.07 -3.73
C ASP A 82 -10.19 -0.51 -5.04
N TYR A 83 -11.04 -1.24 -5.75
CA TYR A 83 -10.62 -2.04 -6.90
C TYR A 83 -11.67 -2.01 -8.00
N ASP A 84 -11.20 -1.81 -9.23
CA ASP A 84 -11.97 -1.94 -10.47
C ASP A 84 -11.06 -2.51 -11.55
N GLY A 85 -10.83 -3.81 -11.49
CA GLY A 85 -9.90 -4.52 -12.35
C GLY A 85 -10.40 -5.91 -12.77
N PRO A 86 -9.51 -6.74 -13.33
CA PRO A 86 -9.82 -8.10 -13.73
C PRO A 86 -10.38 -8.96 -12.58
N ARG A 87 -11.13 -10.00 -12.97
CA ARG A 87 -11.57 -11.07 -12.05
C ARG A 87 -10.37 -11.75 -11.38
N TRP A 88 -10.54 -12.14 -10.13
CA TRP A 88 -9.46 -12.74 -9.32
C TRP A 88 -9.35 -14.26 -9.48
N GLY A 89 -10.31 -14.88 -10.17
CA GLY A 89 -10.40 -16.34 -10.32
C GLY A 89 -11.22 -17.02 -9.23
N GLU A 90 -11.76 -18.18 -9.59
CA GLU A 90 -12.77 -18.89 -8.81
C GLU A 90 -12.35 -19.16 -7.35
N ASN A 91 -11.08 -19.53 -7.13
CA ASN A 91 -10.59 -19.85 -5.77
C ASN A 91 -10.62 -18.64 -4.84
N THR A 92 -10.11 -17.51 -5.30
CA THR A 92 -10.08 -16.25 -4.53
C THR A 92 -11.48 -15.70 -4.32
N GLU A 93 -12.28 -15.68 -5.38
CA GLU A 93 -13.66 -15.22 -5.33
C GLU A 93 -14.48 -16.04 -4.34
N LYS A 94 -14.33 -17.37 -4.36
CA LYS A 94 -14.99 -18.25 -3.40
C LYS A 94 -14.50 -18.05 -1.96
N ALA A 95 -13.23 -17.74 -1.78
CA ALA A 95 -12.69 -17.40 -0.46
C ALA A 95 -13.33 -16.12 0.09
N VAL A 96 -13.50 -15.08 -0.75
CA VAL A 96 -14.17 -13.82 -0.37
C VAL A 96 -15.66 -14.04 -0.09
N GLU A 97 -16.38 -14.79 -0.94
CA GLU A 97 -17.79 -15.15 -0.70
C GLU A 97 -17.98 -15.83 0.66
N ASN A 98 -17.16 -16.82 0.95
CA ASN A 98 -17.21 -17.55 2.22
C ASN A 98 -16.83 -16.65 3.40
N PHE A 99 -15.84 -15.77 3.23
CA PHE A 99 -15.42 -14.82 4.26
C PHE A 99 -16.58 -13.90 4.64
N VAL A 100 -17.16 -13.20 3.69
CA VAL A 100 -18.27 -12.28 3.94
C VAL A 100 -19.48 -13.08 4.43
N GLY A 101 -19.87 -14.14 3.71
CA GLY A 101 -21.04 -14.96 4.05
C GLY A 101 -20.99 -15.59 5.45
N SER A 102 -19.80 -15.79 6.02
CA SER A 102 -19.63 -16.32 7.38
C SER A 102 -19.90 -15.31 8.51
N GLY A 103 -20.04 -14.02 8.18
CA GLY A 103 -20.33 -12.96 9.17
C GLY A 103 -19.28 -11.84 9.22
N LYS A 104 -18.28 -11.86 8.35
CA LYS A 104 -17.25 -10.82 8.24
C LYS A 104 -17.75 -9.64 7.41
N GLY A 105 -17.02 -8.50 7.50
CA GLY A 105 -17.39 -7.24 6.86
C GLY A 105 -16.82 -7.04 5.47
N LEU A 106 -17.54 -6.29 4.64
CA LEU A 106 -17.03 -5.73 3.39
C LEU A 106 -17.48 -4.27 3.25
N VAL A 107 -16.54 -3.39 2.89
CA VAL A 107 -16.84 -2.02 2.43
C VAL A 107 -16.37 -1.90 0.99
N ALA A 108 -17.23 -1.43 0.08
CA ALA A 108 -16.88 -1.17 -1.31
C ALA A 108 -16.99 0.34 -1.58
N VAL A 109 -15.98 0.90 -2.26
CA VAL A 109 -15.84 2.35 -2.43
C VAL A 109 -15.92 2.71 -3.91
N HIS A 110 -16.76 3.66 -4.23
CA HIS A 110 -16.87 4.37 -5.50
C HIS A 110 -16.86 3.42 -6.72
N ALA A 111 -15.77 3.40 -7.52
CA ALA A 111 -15.66 2.58 -8.72
C ALA A 111 -15.79 1.07 -8.46
N ALA A 112 -15.76 0.62 -7.23
CA ALA A 112 -16.02 -0.78 -6.90
C ALA A 112 -17.41 -1.27 -7.35
N SER A 113 -18.39 -0.36 -7.64
CA SER A 113 -19.66 -0.73 -8.24
C SER A 113 -19.57 -1.10 -9.72
N TYR A 114 -18.51 -0.69 -10.40
CA TYR A 114 -18.21 -1.09 -11.78
C TYR A 114 -17.50 -2.44 -11.85
N ALA A 115 -16.71 -2.77 -10.83
CA ALA A 115 -15.95 -4.00 -10.76
C ALA A 115 -16.82 -5.23 -10.95
N PHE A 116 -16.31 -6.19 -11.73
CA PHE A 116 -16.90 -7.52 -11.92
C PHE A 116 -18.33 -7.53 -12.51
N THR A 117 -18.77 -6.45 -13.13
CA THR A 117 -20.09 -6.34 -13.77
C THR A 117 -20.19 -7.06 -15.12
N GLY A 118 -19.07 -7.49 -15.67
CA GLY A 118 -18.98 -8.07 -17.02
C GLY A 118 -18.89 -7.01 -18.11
N LEU A 119 -18.77 -5.73 -17.76
CA LEU A 119 -18.52 -4.64 -18.70
C LEU A 119 -17.04 -4.63 -19.13
N GLU A 120 -16.76 -3.89 -20.18
CA GLU A 120 -15.39 -3.66 -20.64
C GLU A 120 -14.59 -2.97 -19.52
N LEU A 121 -13.42 -3.53 -19.20
CA LEU A 121 -12.57 -2.99 -18.16
C LEU A 121 -11.93 -1.66 -18.59
N LEU A 122 -11.91 -0.73 -17.68
CA LEU A 122 -11.13 0.48 -17.77
C LEU A 122 -9.78 0.25 -17.10
N GLY A 123 -8.72 0.58 -17.78
CA GLY A 123 -7.38 0.63 -17.19
C GLY A 123 -7.12 1.98 -16.50
N ASP A 124 -5.96 2.10 -15.89
CA ASP A 124 -5.50 3.37 -15.32
C ASP A 124 -5.63 4.50 -16.36
N ASN A 125 -6.06 5.66 -15.90
CA ASN A 125 -6.35 6.84 -16.74
C ASN A 125 -7.50 6.66 -17.74
N HIS A 126 -8.54 5.90 -17.39
CA HIS A 126 -9.75 5.67 -18.17
C HIS A 126 -9.52 5.08 -19.58
N LYS A 127 -8.38 4.47 -19.82
CA LYS A 127 -8.13 3.76 -21.07
C LYS A 127 -8.88 2.43 -21.06
N ARG A 128 -9.71 2.20 -22.07
CA ARG A 128 -10.37 0.90 -22.26
C ARG A 128 -9.30 -0.17 -22.55
N MET A 129 -9.35 -1.26 -21.78
CA MET A 129 -8.41 -2.37 -21.95
C MET A 129 -8.85 -3.39 -22.99
N GLY A 130 -10.06 -3.25 -23.54
CA GLY A 130 -10.61 -4.20 -24.52
C GLY A 130 -10.85 -5.61 -23.96
N ILE A 131 -10.88 -5.77 -22.65
CA ILE A 131 -11.07 -7.05 -21.98
C ILE A 131 -12.48 -7.07 -21.41
N THR A 132 -13.33 -7.97 -21.92
CA THR A 132 -14.61 -8.33 -21.32
C THR A 132 -14.46 -9.61 -20.54
N GLN A 133 -15.04 -9.66 -19.34
CA GLN A 133 -15.06 -10.84 -18.50
C GLN A 133 -16.49 -11.15 -18.09
N PRO A 134 -16.87 -12.42 -17.87
CA PRO A 134 -18.20 -12.72 -17.33
C PRO A 134 -18.34 -12.02 -15.96
N PRO A 135 -19.59 -11.57 -15.62
CA PRO A 135 -19.80 -10.95 -14.33
C PRO A 135 -19.51 -11.93 -13.18
N TRP A 136 -19.25 -11.40 -11.99
CA TRP A 136 -19.20 -12.18 -10.76
C TRP A 136 -20.53 -11.99 -9.99
N PRO A 137 -21.53 -12.88 -10.18
CA PRO A 137 -22.88 -12.64 -9.69
C PRO A 137 -22.97 -12.52 -8.16
N GLU A 138 -22.13 -13.29 -7.43
CA GLU A 138 -22.14 -13.24 -5.97
C GLU A 138 -21.58 -11.91 -5.44
N TYR A 139 -20.60 -11.33 -6.13
CA TYR A 139 -20.13 -9.98 -5.80
C TYR A 139 -21.23 -8.93 -5.98
N LEU A 140 -21.95 -8.97 -7.09
CA LEU A 140 -23.05 -8.04 -7.35
C LEU A 140 -24.17 -8.15 -6.28
N LYS A 141 -24.44 -9.37 -5.79
CA LYS A 141 -25.34 -9.56 -4.64
C LYS A 141 -24.75 -9.00 -3.34
N MET A 142 -23.44 -9.16 -3.12
CA MET A 142 -22.77 -8.62 -1.92
C MET A 142 -22.88 -7.12 -1.83
N ILE A 143 -22.60 -6.39 -2.92
CA ILE A 143 -22.62 -4.91 -2.90
C ILE A 143 -24.01 -4.31 -3.11
N GLY A 144 -24.96 -5.07 -3.66
CA GLY A 144 -26.39 -4.73 -3.80
C GLY A 144 -26.72 -3.62 -4.79
N GLY A 145 -25.75 -2.88 -5.28
CA GLY A 145 -25.92 -1.86 -6.32
C GLY A 145 -24.69 -1.81 -7.22
N TRP A 146 -24.90 -1.76 -8.55
CA TRP A 146 -23.78 -1.86 -9.48
C TRP A 146 -24.04 -1.10 -10.78
N TRP A 147 -22.96 -0.82 -11.49
CA TRP A 147 -22.96 -0.18 -12.79
C TRP A 147 -23.60 -1.05 -13.88
N THR A 148 -24.37 -0.46 -14.78
CA THR A 148 -25.01 -1.17 -15.90
C THR A 148 -25.01 -0.33 -17.17
N GLU A 149 -24.91 -0.98 -18.33
CA GLU A 149 -25.13 -0.37 -19.65
C GLU A 149 -26.58 -0.53 -20.13
N GLY A 150 -27.41 -1.24 -19.38
CA GLY A 150 -28.83 -1.44 -19.70
C GLY A 150 -29.68 -0.21 -19.41
N PRO A 151 -30.96 -0.15 -19.92
CA PRO A 151 -31.86 0.94 -19.59
C PRO A 151 -32.42 0.85 -18.17
N PRO A 152 -32.29 1.93 -17.34
CA PRO A 152 -31.48 3.10 -17.58
C PRO A 152 -30.00 2.77 -17.49
N LYS A 153 -29.15 3.46 -18.28
CA LYS A 153 -27.72 3.36 -18.22
C LYS A 153 -27.18 4.08 -16.98
N THR A 154 -26.30 3.45 -16.24
CA THR A 154 -25.57 4.10 -15.14
C THR A 154 -24.61 5.14 -15.69
N GLY A 155 -24.48 6.27 -15.02
CA GLY A 155 -23.60 7.36 -15.39
C GLY A 155 -23.32 8.30 -14.23
N HIS A 156 -22.68 9.38 -14.54
CA HIS A 156 -22.45 10.52 -13.65
C HIS A 156 -22.23 11.79 -14.48
N ALA A 157 -22.51 12.94 -13.89
CA ALA A 157 -22.06 14.22 -14.40
C ALA A 157 -20.56 14.44 -14.09
N SER A 158 -19.98 15.48 -14.68
CA SER A 158 -18.66 15.94 -14.22
C SER A 158 -18.72 16.29 -12.74
N ARG A 159 -17.57 16.11 -12.04
CA ARG A 159 -17.45 16.46 -10.62
C ARG A 159 -18.02 17.84 -10.31
N HIS A 160 -18.86 17.93 -9.30
CA HIS A 160 -19.51 19.17 -8.84
C HIS A 160 -19.87 19.08 -7.35
N CYS A 161 -20.27 20.22 -6.77
CA CYS A 161 -20.78 20.24 -5.39
C CYS A 161 -22.25 19.84 -5.36
N PHE A 162 -22.61 18.90 -4.49
CA PHE A 162 -24.00 18.50 -4.25
C PHE A 162 -24.24 18.18 -2.78
N ALA A 163 -25.51 18.24 -2.36
CA ALA A 163 -25.90 17.91 -1.01
C ALA A 163 -26.25 16.42 -0.91
N VAL A 164 -25.65 15.74 0.07
CA VAL A 164 -26.00 14.37 0.47
C VAL A 164 -26.91 14.44 1.68
N LYS A 165 -28.06 13.77 1.63
CA LYS A 165 -29.07 13.73 2.68
C LYS A 165 -29.14 12.34 3.28
N LEU A 166 -29.05 12.24 4.63
CA LEU A 166 -29.24 10.98 5.33
C LEU A 166 -30.71 10.57 5.35
N THR A 167 -31.00 9.38 4.85
CA THR A 167 -32.35 8.79 4.79
C THR A 167 -32.66 7.94 6.03
N ASP A 168 -31.65 7.32 6.64
CA ASP A 168 -31.77 6.66 7.94
C ASP A 168 -30.71 7.20 8.92
N ARG A 169 -31.18 7.98 9.90
CA ARG A 169 -30.34 8.58 10.95
C ARG A 169 -30.24 7.72 12.22
N ASN A 170 -30.95 6.59 12.25
CA ASN A 170 -30.92 5.66 13.39
C ASN A 170 -29.96 4.49 13.15
N HIS A 171 -29.52 4.28 11.92
CA HIS A 171 -28.53 3.23 11.61
C HIS A 171 -27.22 3.52 12.33
N PRO A 172 -26.51 2.51 12.90
CA PRO A 172 -25.27 2.73 13.65
C PRO A 172 -24.22 3.56 12.90
N VAL A 173 -24.13 3.43 11.57
CA VAL A 173 -23.16 4.18 10.74
C VAL A 173 -23.47 5.68 10.73
N THR A 174 -24.74 6.05 10.63
CA THR A 174 -25.19 7.44 10.43
C THR A 174 -25.67 8.12 11.72
N GLN A 175 -25.87 7.35 12.78
CA GLN A 175 -26.35 7.87 14.06
C GLN A 175 -25.44 8.96 14.61
N GLY A 176 -26.04 10.11 14.97
CA GLY A 176 -25.33 11.26 15.50
C GLY A 176 -24.72 12.18 14.46
N MET A 177 -24.74 11.80 13.16
CA MET A 177 -24.29 12.67 12.08
C MET A 177 -25.31 13.77 11.75
N LYS A 178 -24.86 14.81 11.04
CA LYS A 178 -25.75 15.86 10.52
C LYS A 178 -26.74 15.25 9.52
N GLU A 179 -27.94 15.86 9.42
CA GLU A 179 -28.99 15.41 8.52
C GLU A 179 -28.56 15.47 7.05
N SER A 180 -27.78 16.48 6.69
CA SER A 180 -27.21 16.64 5.36
C SER A 180 -25.85 17.29 5.41
N PHE A 181 -25.05 17.03 4.37
CA PHE A 181 -23.72 17.61 4.17
C PHE A 181 -23.46 17.84 2.70
N THR A 182 -22.53 18.72 2.37
CA THR A 182 -22.14 19.01 0.99
C THR A 182 -20.81 18.37 0.68
N VAL A 183 -20.69 17.74 -0.48
CA VAL A 183 -19.45 17.17 -1.00
C VAL A 183 -19.15 17.73 -2.39
N SER A 184 -17.88 17.70 -2.78
CA SER A 184 -17.46 17.89 -4.17
C SER A 184 -16.97 16.55 -4.71
N ASP A 185 -17.81 15.88 -5.51
CA ASP A 185 -17.54 14.50 -5.94
C ASP A 185 -18.24 14.23 -7.29
N GLU A 186 -18.16 13.01 -7.81
CA GLU A 186 -18.99 12.49 -8.87
C GLU A 186 -20.28 11.91 -8.29
N LEU A 187 -21.42 12.38 -8.76
CA LEU A 187 -22.71 11.84 -8.37
C LEU A 187 -23.08 10.71 -9.33
N TYR A 188 -22.98 9.46 -8.87
CA TYR A 188 -23.39 8.29 -9.63
C TYR A 188 -24.90 8.17 -9.64
N HIS A 189 -25.47 7.96 -10.83
CA HIS A 189 -26.92 7.82 -11.02
C HIS A 189 -27.30 6.54 -11.76
N SER A 190 -28.54 6.15 -11.59
CA SER A 190 -29.15 5.02 -12.32
C SER A 190 -28.38 3.70 -12.13
N GLN A 191 -27.74 3.51 -10.98
CA GLN A 191 -27.14 2.23 -10.65
C GLN A 191 -28.23 1.15 -10.53
N ARG A 192 -27.93 -0.06 -10.98
CA ARG A 192 -28.88 -1.17 -10.80
C ARG A 192 -28.88 -1.60 -9.34
N MET A 193 -30.03 -1.47 -8.67
CA MET A 193 -30.18 -1.75 -7.26
C MET A 193 -30.88 -3.07 -7.01
N SER A 194 -30.36 -3.86 -6.03
CA SER A 194 -31.08 -4.99 -5.45
C SER A 194 -32.21 -4.50 -4.55
N PRO A 195 -33.35 -5.20 -4.48
CA PRO A 195 -34.43 -4.86 -3.55
C PRO A 195 -34.05 -5.05 -2.06
N GLU A 196 -32.95 -5.73 -1.78
CA GLU A 196 -32.45 -5.98 -0.41
C GLU A 196 -31.57 -4.87 0.15
N VAL A 197 -31.34 -3.81 -0.65
CA VAL A 197 -30.51 -2.68 -0.25
C VAL A 197 -31.24 -1.81 0.78
N HIS A 198 -30.54 -1.46 1.85
CA HIS A 198 -30.96 -0.46 2.82
C HIS A 198 -30.19 0.85 2.57
N VAL A 199 -30.85 1.83 1.98
CA VAL A 199 -30.24 3.13 1.65
C VAL A 199 -30.09 3.99 2.90
N LEU A 200 -28.88 4.45 3.16
CA LEU A 200 -28.53 5.33 4.30
C LEU A 200 -28.45 6.80 3.90
N ALA A 201 -28.13 7.09 2.64
CA ALA A 201 -28.03 8.46 2.14
C ALA A 201 -28.34 8.54 0.65
N THR A 202 -28.94 9.67 0.23
CA THR A 202 -29.22 10.01 -1.17
C THR A 202 -28.69 11.40 -1.51
N ALA A 203 -28.57 11.67 -2.82
CA ALA A 203 -28.32 13.02 -3.33
C ALA A 203 -29.23 13.28 -4.54
N TYR A 204 -29.76 14.51 -4.62
CA TYR A 204 -30.56 14.92 -5.78
C TYR A 204 -29.63 15.19 -6.97
N ASP A 205 -29.87 14.46 -8.06
CA ASP A 205 -29.09 14.54 -9.28
C ASP A 205 -29.72 15.59 -10.22
N ASP A 206 -29.29 16.85 -10.10
CA ASP A 206 -29.92 18.00 -10.77
C ASP A 206 -29.73 17.93 -12.30
N PRO A 207 -30.80 17.97 -13.08
CA PRO A 207 -30.75 18.03 -14.55
C PRO A 207 -29.92 19.19 -15.12
N LYS A 208 -29.72 20.27 -14.36
CA LYS A 208 -28.83 21.37 -14.76
C LYS A 208 -27.38 20.94 -14.90
N ASN A 209 -26.98 19.90 -14.18
CA ASN A 209 -25.65 19.30 -14.24
C ASN A 209 -25.62 18.07 -15.19
N GLY A 210 -26.70 17.78 -15.89
CA GLY A 210 -26.84 16.58 -16.72
C GLY A 210 -27.40 15.37 -15.99
N GLY A 211 -27.94 15.58 -14.80
CA GLY A 211 -28.49 14.55 -13.94
C GLY A 211 -29.90 14.07 -14.31
N THR A 212 -30.40 13.09 -13.57
CA THR A 212 -31.65 12.39 -13.79
C THR A 212 -32.90 13.15 -13.34
N GLY A 213 -32.76 14.09 -12.39
CA GLY A 213 -33.85 14.75 -11.70
C GLY A 213 -34.44 13.97 -10.55
N GLU A 214 -33.77 12.92 -10.11
CA GLU A 214 -34.17 12.01 -9.02
C GLU A 214 -33.19 12.04 -7.85
N ASP A 215 -33.62 11.54 -6.69
CA ASP A 215 -32.74 11.31 -5.54
C ASP A 215 -32.00 9.97 -5.71
N GLU A 216 -30.73 10.01 -6.04
CA GLU A 216 -29.89 8.83 -6.27
C GLU A 216 -29.28 8.29 -4.97
N PRO A 217 -29.23 6.96 -4.76
CA PRO A 217 -28.58 6.35 -3.61
C PRO A 217 -27.07 6.59 -3.63
N MET A 218 -26.53 7.14 -2.53
CA MET A 218 -25.10 7.43 -2.40
C MET A 218 -24.38 6.52 -1.40
N ILE A 219 -25.09 6.11 -0.33
CA ILE A 219 -24.54 5.21 0.70
C ILE A 219 -25.64 4.22 1.06
N TRP A 220 -25.28 2.93 1.08
CA TRP A 220 -26.21 1.89 1.47
C TRP A 220 -25.53 0.68 2.12
N THR A 221 -26.35 -0.17 2.74
CA THR A 221 -25.92 -1.43 3.32
C THR A 221 -26.71 -2.60 2.72
N VAL A 222 -26.07 -3.77 2.75
CA VAL A 222 -26.65 -5.06 2.33
C VAL A 222 -26.21 -6.15 3.32
N ASN A 223 -27.05 -7.13 3.58
CA ASN A 223 -26.66 -8.36 4.24
C ASN A 223 -26.32 -9.43 3.21
N TYR A 224 -25.16 -10.07 3.34
CA TYR A 224 -24.77 -11.20 2.52
C TYR A 224 -24.47 -12.40 3.40
N GLY A 225 -25.36 -13.40 3.40
CA GLY A 225 -25.32 -14.48 4.37
C GLY A 225 -25.43 -13.93 5.81
N LYS A 226 -24.40 -14.16 6.63
CA LYS A 226 -24.30 -13.56 7.97
C LYS A 226 -23.49 -12.27 8.00
N GLY A 227 -22.86 -11.90 6.87
CA GLY A 227 -21.98 -10.75 6.75
C GLY A 227 -22.73 -9.45 6.50
N ARG A 228 -22.05 -8.35 6.77
CA ARG A 228 -22.54 -6.99 6.58
C ARG A 228 -21.69 -6.30 5.53
N VAL A 229 -22.36 -5.67 4.59
CA VAL A 229 -21.69 -4.94 3.51
C VAL A 229 -22.16 -3.49 3.52
N LEU A 230 -21.23 -2.57 3.33
CA LEU A 230 -21.51 -1.16 3.07
C LEU A 230 -20.91 -0.78 1.73
N TYR A 231 -21.65 -0.05 0.93
CA TYR A 231 -21.13 0.61 -0.25
C TYR A 231 -21.31 2.13 -0.13
N THR A 232 -20.33 2.86 -0.64
CA THR A 232 -20.39 4.31 -0.83
C THR A 232 -20.05 4.68 -2.27
N ALA A 233 -20.93 5.46 -2.93
CA ALA A 233 -20.66 6.04 -4.25
C ALA A 233 -19.73 7.25 -4.17
N LEU A 234 -19.50 7.79 -2.97
CA LEU A 234 -18.56 8.88 -2.73
C LEU A 234 -17.11 8.34 -2.72
N GLY A 235 -16.15 9.24 -3.01
CA GLY A 235 -14.74 8.92 -2.90
C GLY A 235 -13.99 8.80 -4.22
N HIS A 236 -14.35 9.64 -5.20
CA HIS A 236 -13.70 9.69 -6.52
C HIS A 236 -12.19 9.90 -6.44
N ASP A 237 -11.74 10.77 -5.54
CA ASP A 237 -10.33 11.11 -5.31
C ASP A 237 -10.06 11.47 -3.84
N VAL A 238 -8.80 11.71 -3.50
CA VAL A 238 -8.39 12.10 -2.15
C VAL A 238 -9.11 13.36 -1.68
N ALA A 239 -9.33 14.35 -2.56
CA ALA A 239 -10.01 15.59 -2.17
C ALA A 239 -11.49 15.36 -1.81
N ALA A 240 -12.16 14.42 -2.47
CA ALA A 240 -13.50 13.99 -2.08
C ALA A 240 -13.50 13.18 -0.78
N MET A 241 -12.45 12.38 -0.55
CA MET A 241 -12.29 11.56 0.66
C MET A 241 -11.88 12.38 1.89
N GLU A 242 -11.31 13.58 1.72
CA GLU A 242 -10.97 14.50 2.83
C GLU A 242 -12.19 15.12 3.52
N GLU A 243 -13.37 15.05 2.90
CA GLU A 243 -14.60 15.57 3.51
C GLU A 243 -14.90 14.83 4.82
N PRO A 244 -15.14 15.56 5.93
CA PRO A 244 -15.33 14.95 7.26
C PRO A 244 -16.43 13.89 7.29
N GLU A 245 -17.47 14.07 6.51
CA GLU A 245 -18.60 13.15 6.44
C GLU A 245 -18.25 11.88 5.65
N PHE A 246 -17.38 11.96 4.63
CA PHE A 246 -16.80 10.76 4.01
C PHE A 246 -15.94 10.00 5.02
N VAL A 247 -15.02 10.68 5.70
CA VAL A 247 -14.15 10.10 6.74
C VAL A 247 -15.00 9.37 7.78
N SER A 248 -16.06 10.03 8.28
CA SER A 248 -16.97 9.46 9.28
C SER A 248 -17.70 8.22 8.75
N THR A 249 -18.39 8.33 7.62
CA THR A 249 -19.19 7.22 7.07
C THR A 249 -18.34 6.03 6.69
N PHE A 250 -17.16 6.25 6.13
CA PHE A 250 -16.22 5.20 5.76
C PHE A 250 -15.66 4.46 6.97
N ALA A 251 -15.10 5.19 7.96
CA ALA A 251 -14.53 4.57 9.16
C ALA A 251 -15.60 3.84 9.99
N ARG A 252 -16.74 4.48 10.25
CA ARG A 252 -17.87 3.88 10.98
C ARG A 252 -18.50 2.71 10.22
N GLY A 253 -18.59 2.83 8.89
CA GLY A 253 -19.04 1.74 8.02
C GLY A 253 -18.13 0.53 8.10
N THR A 254 -16.83 0.76 8.08
CA THR A 254 -15.83 -0.31 8.24
C THR A 254 -15.93 -0.98 9.63
N GLU A 255 -16.09 -0.19 10.70
CA GLU A 255 -16.27 -0.75 12.03
C GLU A 255 -17.57 -1.58 12.10
N TRP A 256 -18.69 -1.03 11.63
CA TRP A 256 -19.98 -1.71 11.66
C TRP A 256 -19.99 -3.01 10.85
N THR A 257 -19.43 -2.98 9.64
CA THR A 257 -19.38 -4.19 8.81
C THR A 257 -18.56 -5.29 9.49
N ALA A 258 -17.42 -4.96 10.07
CA ALA A 258 -16.53 -5.91 10.72
C ALA A 258 -17.04 -6.43 12.06
N THR A 259 -17.71 -5.59 12.88
CA THR A 259 -18.03 -5.90 14.28
C THR A 259 -19.53 -5.98 14.59
N GLY A 260 -20.38 -5.39 13.74
CA GLY A 260 -21.82 -5.20 14.00
C GLY A 260 -22.16 -4.01 14.91
N ALA A 261 -21.17 -3.26 15.37
CA ALA A 261 -21.33 -2.09 16.23
C ALA A 261 -20.49 -0.92 15.74
N VAL A 262 -20.79 0.28 16.24
CA VAL A 262 -20.00 1.49 15.97
C VAL A 262 -19.67 2.16 17.30
N THR A 263 -18.37 2.34 17.54
CA THR A 263 -17.84 3.07 18.70
C THR A 263 -17.18 4.38 18.31
N LEU A 264 -16.87 4.56 17.02
CA LEU A 264 -16.27 5.76 16.49
C LEU A 264 -17.23 6.96 16.53
N SER A 265 -16.67 8.16 16.77
CA SER A 265 -17.41 9.41 16.75
C SER A 265 -18.10 9.63 15.39
N PRO A 266 -19.30 10.25 15.36
CA PRO A 266 -19.92 10.69 14.12
C PRO A 266 -19.22 11.88 13.47
N GLU A 267 -18.31 12.53 14.17
CA GLU A 267 -17.46 13.59 13.64
C GLU A 267 -16.24 12.96 12.97
N GLY A 268 -16.16 13.07 11.65
CA GLY A 268 -15.00 12.62 10.88
C GLY A 268 -13.78 13.47 11.22
N GLN A 269 -12.85 12.94 11.98
CA GLN A 269 -11.60 13.63 12.29
C GLN A 269 -10.45 12.84 11.66
N LEU A 270 -9.77 13.50 10.72
CA LEU A 270 -8.42 13.10 10.36
C LEU A 270 -7.47 13.59 11.45
N ALA A 271 -6.51 12.77 11.85
CA ALA A 271 -5.37 13.27 12.59
C ALA A 271 -4.79 14.47 11.86
N LYS A 272 -4.30 15.48 12.60
CA LYS A 272 -3.80 16.73 12.00
C LYS A 272 -2.93 16.42 10.80
N PRO A 273 -3.09 17.16 9.68
CA PRO A 273 -2.26 16.93 8.51
C PRO A 273 -0.79 16.95 8.91
N VAL A 274 -0.08 15.89 8.56
CA VAL A 274 1.39 15.93 8.61
C VAL A 274 1.80 17.01 7.61
N PRO A 275 2.67 17.97 7.98
CA PRO A 275 3.13 18.99 7.04
C PRO A 275 3.70 18.29 5.81
N GLU A 276 3.09 18.52 4.66
CA GLU A 276 3.46 18.00 3.35
C GLU A 276 4.18 16.64 3.37
N PRO A 277 3.46 15.52 3.26
CA PRO A 277 4.09 14.20 3.26
C PRO A 277 5.12 14.11 2.14
N LEU A 278 6.20 13.38 2.39
CA LEU A 278 7.19 13.05 1.37
C LEU A 278 6.53 12.22 0.27
N ARG A 279 6.68 12.65 -0.96
CA ARG A 279 6.14 11.95 -2.14
C ARG A 279 7.21 10.99 -2.67
N LEU A 280 6.90 9.70 -2.63
CA LEU A 280 7.80 8.64 -3.02
C LEU A 280 7.35 8.03 -4.34
N LEU A 281 8.29 7.69 -5.22
CA LEU A 281 8.08 6.75 -6.30
C LEU A 281 8.75 5.43 -5.91
N VAL A 282 7.96 4.38 -5.75
CA VAL A 282 8.42 3.03 -5.44
C VAL A 282 8.42 2.23 -6.73
N VAL A 283 9.58 1.76 -7.14
CA VAL A 283 9.76 0.98 -8.38
C VAL A 283 10.01 -0.48 -8.01
N THR A 284 9.27 -1.38 -8.63
CA THR A 284 9.42 -2.82 -8.48
C THR A 284 9.49 -3.49 -9.85
N GLY A 285 9.51 -4.82 -9.90
CA GLY A 285 9.48 -5.60 -11.13
C GLY A 285 10.82 -6.24 -11.49
N GLY A 286 10.79 -7.11 -12.49
CA GLY A 286 11.96 -7.86 -12.93
C GLY A 286 12.40 -8.99 -11.99
N HIS A 287 11.82 -9.10 -10.81
CA HIS A 287 12.05 -10.15 -9.82
C HIS A 287 10.77 -10.42 -9.03
N ASP A 288 10.51 -11.68 -8.70
CA ASP A 288 9.39 -12.05 -7.83
C ASP A 288 9.69 -11.66 -6.39
N TYR A 289 8.70 -11.09 -5.72
CA TYR A 289 8.81 -10.69 -4.32
C TYR A 289 7.46 -10.85 -3.60
N PRO A 290 7.45 -11.13 -2.29
CA PRO A 290 6.20 -11.21 -1.54
C PRO A 290 5.61 -9.82 -1.29
N THR A 291 4.29 -9.71 -1.35
CA THR A 291 3.54 -8.46 -1.13
C THR A 291 3.75 -7.86 0.25
N THR A 292 4.29 -8.63 1.20
CA THR A 292 4.75 -8.11 2.50
C THR A 292 5.79 -6.99 2.36
N PHE A 293 6.43 -6.81 1.20
CA PHE A 293 7.29 -5.66 0.92
C PHE A 293 6.61 -4.33 1.25
N TYR A 294 5.35 -4.16 0.90
CA TYR A 294 4.64 -2.89 1.13
C TYR A 294 4.40 -2.56 2.61
N THR A 295 4.58 -3.55 3.51
CA THR A 295 4.50 -3.29 4.96
C THR A 295 5.60 -2.36 5.45
N VAL A 296 6.67 -2.15 4.68
CA VAL A 296 7.74 -1.21 5.04
C VAL A 296 7.26 0.23 5.11
N PHE A 297 6.19 0.58 4.40
CA PHE A 297 5.59 1.93 4.39
C PHE A 297 4.48 2.09 5.44
N GLU A 298 4.06 1.02 6.10
CA GLU A 298 2.97 1.06 7.07
C GLU A 298 3.35 1.83 8.34
N GLY A 299 2.40 2.64 8.83
CA GLY A 299 2.59 3.46 10.04
C GLY A 299 3.50 4.68 9.84
N ALA A 300 3.90 5.00 8.61
CA ALA A 300 4.67 6.18 8.25
C ALA A 300 3.76 7.22 7.58
N ASP A 301 2.94 7.91 8.37
CA ASP A 301 1.93 8.87 7.87
C ASP A 301 2.54 10.10 7.17
N ASP A 302 3.84 10.32 7.34
CA ASP A 302 4.64 11.34 6.66
C ASP A 302 5.14 10.90 5.28
N LEU A 303 4.85 9.66 4.84
CA LEU A 303 5.24 9.11 3.55
C LEU A 303 4.00 8.84 2.69
N ARG A 304 3.97 9.42 1.50
CA ARG A 304 2.97 9.13 0.45
C ARG A 304 3.70 8.50 -0.72
N TRP A 305 3.39 7.28 -1.07
CA TRP A 305 4.07 6.56 -2.13
C TRP A 305 3.16 6.26 -3.32
N THR A 306 3.75 6.31 -4.52
CA THR A 306 3.18 5.87 -5.78
C THR A 306 3.99 4.69 -6.28
N HIS A 307 3.34 3.67 -6.79
CA HIS A 307 3.97 2.45 -7.27
C HIS A 307 4.14 2.47 -8.79
N ALA A 308 5.31 2.11 -9.28
CA ALA A 308 5.59 1.79 -10.67
C ALA A 308 6.03 0.32 -10.77
N VAL A 309 5.39 -0.46 -11.64
CA VAL A 309 5.65 -1.91 -11.78
C VAL A 309 6.90 -2.22 -12.60
N SER A 310 7.57 -1.21 -13.10
CA SER A 310 8.83 -1.33 -13.84
C SER A 310 9.56 0.01 -13.91
N ASN A 311 10.87 -0.05 -14.19
CA ASN A 311 11.67 1.14 -14.51
C ASN A 311 11.13 1.90 -15.74
N HIS A 312 10.58 1.20 -16.73
CA HIS A 312 10.00 1.81 -17.94
C HIS A 312 8.76 2.66 -17.59
N GLU A 313 7.93 2.18 -16.68
CA GLU A 313 6.81 2.99 -16.16
C GLU A 313 7.32 4.17 -15.34
N ALA A 314 8.29 3.94 -14.47
CA ALA A 314 8.84 4.93 -13.57
C ALA A 314 9.51 6.09 -14.32
N PHE A 315 10.37 5.79 -15.30
CA PHE A 315 11.27 6.79 -15.89
C PHE A 315 10.84 7.29 -17.26
N LYS A 316 9.60 7.05 -17.67
CA LYS A 316 9.05 7.53 -18.95
C LYS A 316 8.97 9.06 -19.07
N SER A 317 9.00 9.79 -17.96
CA SER A 317 8.84 11.25 -17.89
C SER A 317 9.71 11.87 -16.80
N ASP A 318 9.75 13.20 -16.75
CA ASP A 318 10.45 13.95 -15.70
C ASP A 318 9.77 13.78 -14.34
N LEU A 319 10.49 13.30 -13.35
CA LEU A 319 10.01 12.97 -12.00
C LEU A 319 10.16 14.11 -11.00
N ARG A 320 10.95 15.14 -11.31
CA ARG A 320 11.43 16.14 -10.35
C ARG A 320 10.34 16.94 -9.66
N LYS A 321 9.21 17.15 -10.33
CA LYS A 321 8.06 17.90 -9.79
C LYS A 321 7.10 17.05 -8.99
N GLU A 322 7.11 15.73 -9.23
CA GLU A 322 6.12 14.81 -8.69
C GLU A 322 6.62 14.11 -7.43
N TYR A 323 7.93 13.82 -7.35
CA TYR A 323 8.49 13.01 -6.26
C TYR A 323 9.65 13.69 -5.56
N ASP A 324 9.86 13.30 -4.29
CA ASP A 324 10.92 13.79 -3.42
C ASP A 324 11.98 12.71 -3.16
N VAL A 325 11.57 11.43 -3.19
CA VAL A 325 12.47 10.28 -3.05
C VAL A 325 12.08 9.18 -4.02
N LEU A 326 13.08 8.55 -4.63
CA LEU A 326 12.97 7.33 -5.41
C LEU A 326 13.36 6.14 -4.53
N VAL A 327 12.51 5.11 -4.47
CA VAL A 327 12.78 3.85 -3.78
C VAL A 327 12.79 2.74 -4.83
N LEU A 328 13.96 2.14 -5.06
CA LEU A 328 14.14 1.05 -6.02
C LEU A 328 14.14 -0.29 -5.31
N TYR A 329 13.27 -1.16 -5.74
CA TYR A 329 13.16 -2.56 -5.34
C TYR A 329 12.84 -3.42 -6.58
N ASP A 330 13.41 -3.03 -7.70
CA ASP A 330 13.33 -3.71 -9.00
C ASP A 330 14.61 -4.51 -9.28
N PHE A 331 14.58 -5.28 -10.34
CA PHE A 331 15.73 -6.00 -10.87
C PHE A 331 15.71 -5.91 -12.38
N THR A 332 16.48 -4.99 -12.96
CA THR A 332 16.50 -4.78 -14.39
C THR A 332 17.88 -4.39 -14.91
N SER A 333 18.27 -4.98 -16.03
CA SER A 333 19.51 -4.59 -16.73
C SER A 333 19.25 -3.52 -17.80
N GLU A 334 18.02 -3.44 -18.30
CA GLU A 334 17.65 -2.60 -19.42
C GLU A 334 17.16 -1.23 -18.95
N ILE A 335 17.66 -0.19 -19.59
CA ILE A 335 17.22 1.18 -19.43
C ILE A 335 17.51 1.96 -20.71
N THR A 336 16.51 2.60 -21.28
CA THR A 336 16.63 3.40 -22.50
C THR A 336 17.36 4.72 -22.26
N ASP A 337 17.84 5.36 -23.30
CA ASP A 337 18.53 6.66 -23.16
C ASP A 337 17.61 7.76 -22.61
N THR A 338 16.33 7.77 -22.96
CA THR A 338 15.35 8.70 -22.40
C THR A 338 15.16 8.47 -20.90
N GLU A 339 15.03 7.23 -20.48
CA GLU A 339 14.89 6.87 -19.06
C GLU A 339 16.14 7.20 -18.24
N LYS A 340 17.34 6.98 -18.83
CA LYS A 340 18.61 7.42 -18.23
C LYS A 340 18.65 8.92 -18.00
N VAL A 341 18.16 9.70 -18.95
CA VAL A 341 18.10 11.16 -18.81
C VAL A 341 17.16 11.54 -17.66
N ASN A 342 15.95 10.97 -17.63
CA ASN A 342 14.96 11.30 -16.59
C ASN A 342 15.44 10.88 -15.19
N LEU A 343 16.02 9.67 -15.04
CA LEU A 343 16.60 9.21 -13.77
C LEU A 343 17.79 10.09 -13.37
N LYS A 344 18.69 10.40 -14.30
CA LYS A 344 19.86 11.25 -14.04
C LYS A 344 19.43 12.66 -13.60
N ASP A 345 18.49 13.27 -14.30
CA ASP A 345 17.97 14.59 -13.96
C ASP A 345 17.34 14.61 -12.56
N PHE A 346 16.60 13.55 -12.20
CA PHE A 346 16.03 13.40 -10.86
C PHE A 346 17.13 13.36 -9.79
N VAL A 347 18.11 12.50 -9.95
CA VAL A 347 19.23 12.33 -9.01
C VAL A 347 20.06 13.62 -8.93
N GLU A 348 20.41 14.22 -10.06
CA GLU A 348 21.21 15.45 -10.10
C GLU A 348 20.48 16.70 -9.58
N SER A 349 19.15 16.66 -9.47
CA SER A 349 18.37 17.72 -8.85
C SER A 349 18.41 17.73 -7.32
N GLY A 350 19.11 16.78 -6.69
CA GLY A 350 19.25 16.69 -5.24
C GLY A 350 18.14 15.90 -4.55
N LYS A 351 17.28 15.22 -5.32
CA LYS A 351 16.24 14.34 -4.81
C LYS A 351 16.83 13.05 -4.26
N GLY A 352 16.22 12.49 -3.19
CA GLY A 352 16.71 11.31 -2.49
C GLY A 352 16.56 10.01 -3.27
N VAL A 353 17.46 9.05 -3.02
CA VAL A 353 17.39 7.70 -3.59
C VAL A 353 17.65 6.66 -2.52
N VAL A 354 16.77 5.66 -2.44
CA VAL A 354 16.94 4.46 -1.60
C VAL A 354 16.92 3.24 -2.52
N VAL A 355 18.02 2.50 -2.52
CA VAL A 355 18.20 1.28 -3.34
C VAL A 355 18.10 0.10 -2.39
N LEU A 356 17.14 -0.78 -2.64
CA LEU A 356 16.85 -1.91 -1.78
C LEU A 356 17.21 -3.22 -2.44
N HIS A 357 17.84 -4.09 -1.65
CA HIS A 357 18.06 -5.50 -1.94
C HIS A 357 18.66 -5.72 -3.33
N HIS A 358 17.93 -6.44 -4.21
CA HIS A 358 18.38 -6.84 -5.55
C HIS A 358 18.51 -5.68 -6.55
N ALA A 359 17.97 -4.50 -6.27
CA ALA A 359 18.17 -3.31 -7.10
C ALA A 359 19.64 -2.84 -7.19
N ILE A 360 20.54 -3.41 -6.35
CA ILE A 360 22.01 -3.27 -6.50
C ILE A 360 22.53 -3.87 -7.81
N ALA A 361 21.76 -4.74 -8.45
CA ALA A 361 22.11 -5.37 -9.73
C ALA A 361 21.57 -4.62 -10.95
N ASP A 362 20.86 -3.51 -10.76
CA ASP A 362 20.29 -2.75 -11.86
C ASP A 362 21.35 -2.10 -12.74
N TYR A 363 20.99 -1.95 -14.03
CA TYR A 363 21.74 -1.17 -15.03
C TYR A 363 23.22 -1.54 -15.12
N GLN A 364 23.51 -2.84 -15.27
CA GLN A 364 24.85 -3.44 -15.25
C GLN A 364 25.91 -2.71 -16.11
N ASP A 365 25.51 -2.13 -17.23
CA ASP A 365 26.41 -1.48 -18.16
C ASP A 365 26.44 0.06 -18.03
N TRP A 366 25.83 0.61 -16.96
CA TRP A 366 25.81 2.06 -16.74
C TRP A 366 26.71 2.47 -15.56
N GLU A 367 28.00 2.71 -15.86
CA GLU A 367 29.03 3.02 -14.85
C GLU A 367 28.67 4.19 -13.94
N TRP A 368 28.08 5.28 -14.47
CA TRP A 368 27.63 6.41 -13.67
C TRP A 368 26.68 5.95 -12.55
N TRP A 369 25.78 5.03 -12.84
CA TRP A 369 24.81 4.56 -11.84
C TRP A 369 25.49 3.79 -10.72
N TYR A 370 26.16 2.68 -11.04
CA TYR A 370 26.65 1.81 -9.99
C TYR A 370 27.94 2.32 -9.33
N LYS A 371 28.82 3.05 -10.05
CA LYS A 371 30.08 3.57 -9.48
C LYS A 371 29.90 4.86 -8.74
N GLU A 372 29.22 5.85 -9.37
CA GLU A 372 29.12 7.19 -8.80
C GLU A 372 27.91 7.29 -7.87
N VAL A 373 26.69 6.87 -8.34
CA VAL A 373 25.45 7.10 -7.59
C VAL A 373 25.28 6.11 -6.46
N VAL A 374 25.38 4.80 -6.70
CA VAL A 374 25.09 3.77 -5.69
C VAL A 374 26.32 3.42 -4.86
N GLY A 375 27.50 3.39 -5.48
CA GLY A 375 28.75 2.99 -4.86
C GLY A 375 28.85 1.49 -4.65
N GLY A 376 28.11 0.69 -5.42
CA GLY A 376 28.11 -0.77 -5.35
C GLY A 376 27.45 -1.41 -6.55
N LYS A 377 27.81 -2.68 -6.83
CA LYS A 377 27.27 -3.49 -7.93
C LYS A 377 27.28 -4.96 -7.56
N TYR A 378 26.18 -5.63 -7.73
CA TYR A 378 26.12 -7.08 -7.79
C TYR A 378 26.49 -7.51 -9.23
N LEU A 379 27.58 -8.27 -9.38
CA LEU A 379 28.14 -8.66 -10.68
C LEU A 379 27.36 -9.87 -11.22
N LEU A 380 26.52 -9.69 -12.22
CA LEU A 380 25.79 -10.80 -12.88
C LEU A 380 26.73 -11.69 -13.72
N LYS A 381 27.87 -11.17 -14.14
CA LYS A 381 28.93 -11.85 -14.89
C LYS A 381 30.30 -11.42 -14.39
N PRO A 382 31.37 -12.20 -14.63
CA PRO A 382 32.72 -11.76 -14.27
C PRO A 382 33.10 -10.45 -14.96
N GLU A 383 33.74 -9.54 -14.21
CA GLU A 383 34.27 -8.26 -14.72
C GLU A 383 35.73 -8.06 -14.32
N GLY A 384 36.61 -7.96 -15.31
CA GLY A 384 38.04 -7.88 -15.07
C GLY A 384 38.57 -9.09 -14.27
N ASN A 385 39.11 -8.85 -13.07
CA ASN A 385 39.60 -9.89 -12.17
C ASN A 385 38.57 -10.35 -11.14
N LEU A 386 37.36 -9.78 -11.14
CA LEU A 386 36.30 -10.11 -10.20
C LEU A 386 35.39 -11.21 -10.79
N PRO A 387 35.15 -12.31 -10.05
CA PRO A 387 34.16 -13.30 -10.45
C PRO A 387 32.75 -12.70 -10.38
N ALA A 388 31.77 -13.38 -10.98
CA ALA A 388 30.38 -13.07 -10.75
C ALA A 388 30.05 -13.16 -9.25
N SER A 389 29.18 -12.25 -8.81
CA SER A 389 28.66 -12.29 -7.42
C SER A 389 27.80 -13.54 -7.21
N THR A 390 27.68 -13.94 -5.98
CA THR A 390 26.85 -15.07 -5.55
C THR A 390 25.90 -14.64 -4.44
N TYR A 391 24.78 -15.35 -4.32
CA TYR A 391 23.81 -15.14 -3.26
C TYR A 391 23.55 -16.45 -2.51
N LYS A 392 23.00 -16.33 -1.32
CA LYS A 392 22.52 -17.47 -0.55
C LYS A 392 21.26 -17.07 0.22
N HIS A 393 20.17 -17.81 -0.03
CA HIS A 393 18.91 -17.61 0.65
C HIS A 393 18.93 -18.13 2.09
N ASP A 394 18.02 -17.59 2.89
CA ASP A 394 17.63 -18.14 4.18
C ASP A 394 18.78 -18.23 5.22
N GLU A 395 19.74 -17.32 5.16
CA GLU A 395 20.83 -17.25 6.11
C GLU A 395 20.42 -16.54 7.41
N GLU A 396 20.82 -17.10 8.53
CA GLU A 396 20.66 -16.44 9.83
C GLU A 396 21.71 -15.32 9.98
N LEU A 397 21.22 -14.09 10.09
CA LEU A 397 22.06 -12.90 10.12
C LEU A 397 22.02 -12.21 11.48
N CYS A 398 23.20 -11.95 12.03
CA CYS A 398 23.42 -10.93 13.04
C CYS A 398 23.93 -9.68 12.35
N VAL A 399 23.10 -8.65 12.27
CA VAL A 399 23.42 -7.37 11.61
C VAL A 399 23.63 -6.32 12.69
N ARG A 400 24.73 -5.57 12.62
CA ARG A 400 25.05 -4.56 13.63
C ARG A 400 25.42 -3.21 13.02
N PRO A 401 25.08 -2.11 13.68
CA PRO A 401 25.59 -0.77 13.37
C PRO A 401 27.12 -0.75 13.53
N VAL A 402 27.79 -0.06 12.60
CA VAL A 402 29.26 0.13 12.65
C VAL A 402 29.67 1.59 12.79
N MET A 403 28.70 2.50 12.78
CA MET A 403 28.89 3.92 13.02
C MET A 403 27.61 4.57 13.56
N SER A 404 27.73 5.78 14.10
CA SER A 404 26.57 6.62 14.40
C SER A 404 26.12 7.34 13.13
N HIS A 405 24.82 7.24 12.82
CA HIS A 405 24.22 7.92 11.68
C HIS A 405 22.73 8.18 11.95
N PRO A 406 22.12 9.27 11.44
CA PRO A 406 20.69 9.57 11.66
C PRO A 406 19.75 8.43 11.27
N ILE A 407 20.04 7.73 10.19
CA ILE A 407 19.29 6.54 9.74
C ILE A 407 19.25 5.43 10.81
N LEU A 408 20.23 5.39 11.69
CA LEU A 408 20.37 4.35 12.70
C LEU A 408 19.88 4.78 14.10
N SER A 409 19.32 5.97 14.23
CA SER A 409 18.94 6.52 15.54
C SER A 409 17.95 5.62 16.30
N HIS A 410 17.12 4.88 15.57
CA HIS A 410 16.12 3.95 16.13
C HIS A 410 16.41 2.48 15.78
N VAL A 411 17.61 2.18 15.23
CA VAL A 411 17.98 0.86 14.74
C VAL A 411 19.19 0.34 15.52
N GLY A 412 18.96 -0.69 16.31
CA GLY A 412 20.02 -1.45 17.00
C GLY A 412 20.53 -2.64 16.18
N SER A 413 21.17 -3.59 16.86
CA SER A 413 21.51 -4.88 16.25
C SER A 413 20.25 -5.67 15.94
N MET A 414 20.23 -6.33 14.78
CA MET A 414 19.12 -7.13 14.29
C MET A 414 19.53 -8.58 14.15
N HIS A 415 18.63 -9.49 14.51
CA HIS A 415 18.75 -10.92 14.24
C HIS A 415 17.58 -11.32 13.35
N LEU A 416 17.87 -11.65 12.11
CA LEU A 416 16.84 -11.99 11.14
C LEU A 416 17.37 -13.03 10.13
N ARG A 417 16.45 -13.69 9.48
CA ARG A 417 16.72 -14.61 8.38
C ARG A 417 16.51 -13.88 7.08
N ASP A 418 17.53 -13.84 6.21
CA ASP A 418 17.48 -13.11 4.96
C ASP A 418 18.46 -13.67 3.93
N GLU A 419 18.52 -13.07 2.75
CA GLU A 419 19.48 -13.40 1.70
C GLU A 419 20.80 -12.66 1.89
N THR A 420 21.90 -13.30 1.54
CA THR A 420 23.24 -12.70 1.54
C THR A 420 23.82 -12.58 0.15
N TYR A 421 24.66 -11.56 -0.06
CA TYR A 421 25.43 -11.36 -1.30
C TYR A 421 26.92 -11.42 -1.02
N LYS A 422 27.65 -12.09 -1.92
CA LYS A 422 29.11 -12.22 -1.84
C LYS A 422 29.77 -12.00 -3.21
N GLY A 423 30.92 -11.34 -3.19
CA GLY A 423 31.69 -11.00 -4.39
C GLY A 423 31.17 -9.77 -5.11
N MET A 424 30.45 -8.89 -4.41
CA MET A 424 30.03 -7.59 -4.97
C MET A 424 31.23 -6.68 -5.19
N TRP A 425 31.13 -5.80 -6.17
CA TRP A 425 32.00 -4.63 -6.21
C TRP A 425 31.40 -3.56 -5.30
N ILE A 426 32.17 -3.10 -4.32
CA ILE A 426 31.78 -2.03 -3.38
C ILE A 426 32.87 -0.97 -3.38
N SER A 427 32.50 0.30 -3.59
CA SER A 427 33.43 1.42 -3.53
C SER A 427 34.05 1.56 -2.13
N SER A 428 35.32 1.84 -2.06
CA SER A 428 36.02 2.14 -0.78
C SER A 428 35.53 3.45 -0.14
N GLU A 429 34.82 4.29 -0.86
CA GLU A 429 34.36 5.61 -0.41
C GLU A 429 32.97 5.60 0.21
N VAL A 430 32.22 4.48 0.14
CA VAL A 430 30.92 4.38 0.80
C VAL A 430 31.06 4.43 2.33
N LYS A 431 30.11 5.08 2.97
CA LYS A 431 30.01 5.08 4.43
C LYS A 431 29.14 3.90 4.86
N VAL A 432 29.78 2.82 5.30
CA VAL A 432 29.08 1.61 5.74
C VAL A 432 28.32 1.87 7.04
N LEU A 433 27.03 1.62 7.05
CA LEU A 433 26.14 1.81 8.19
C LEU A 433 25.97 0.51 9.00
N LEU A 434 25.73 -0.60 8.31
CA LEU A 434 25.43 -1.89 8.89
C LEU A 434 26.34 -2.99 8.31
N LYS A 435 26.75 -3.94 9.16
CA LYS A 435 27.53 -5.12 8.77
C LYS A 435 27.00 -6.39 9.38
N THR A 436 27.28 -7.50 8.69
CA THR A 436 27.19 -8.86 9.22
C THR A 436 28.53 -9.56 9.13
N ASP A 437 28.77 -10.55 10.01
CA ASP A 437 29.95 -11.43 9.97
C ASP A 437 29.60 -12.79 9.34
N ASN A 438 28.42 -12.93 8.71
CA ASN A 438 28.04 -14.17 8.06
C ASN A 438 29.02 -14.50 6.91
N ALA A 439 29.50 -15.74 6.87
CA ALA A 439 30.54 -16.18 5.93
C ALA A 439 30.14 -16.12 4.45
N THR A 440 28.83 -16.08 4.18
CA THR A 440 28.24 -16.00 2.84
C THR A 440 28.00 -14.56 2.37
N SER A 441 28.40 -13.56 3.18
CA SER A 441 28.30 -12.13 2.88
C SER A 441 29.68 -11.51 2.68
N ASP A 442 29.75 -10.35 1.98
CA ASP A 442 30.94 -9.48 1.95
C ASP A 442 31.09 -8.62 3.21
N GLY A 443 30.11 -8.68 4.10
CA GLY A 443 30.10 -7.94 5.37
C GLY A 443 29.22 -6.70 5.35
N PRO A 444 29.46 -5.67 4.51
CA PRO A 444 28.56 -4.51 4.40
C PRO A 444 27.17 -4.91 3.89
N VAL A 445 26.11 -4.54 4.65
CA VAL A 445 24.70 -4.80 4.28
C VAL A 445 23.87 -3.53 4.17
N ALA A 446 24.41 -2.38 4.56
CA ALA A 446 23.83 -1.07 4.26
C ALA A 446 24.93 0.01 4.25
N TRP A 447 24.80 0.97 3.35
CA TRP A 447 25.72 2.11 3.26
C TRP A 447 25.09 3.36 2.66
N VAL A 448 25.73 4.48 2.90
CA VAL A 448 25.48 5.75 2.23
C VAL A 448 26.53 5.94 1.16
N SER A 449 26.09 6.31 -0.03
CA SER A 449 26.96 6.66 -1.16
C SER A 449 27.66 8.01 -0.93
N PRO A 450 28.88 8.19 -1.43
CA PRO A 450 29.58 9.47 -1.43
C PRO A 450 29.06 10.45 -2.49
N TYR A 451 28.05 10.12 -3.27
CA TYR A 451 27.55 10.95 -4.37
C TYR A 451 27.18 12.36 -3.92
N PRO A 452 27.79 13.41 -4.53
CA PRO A 452 27.70 14.75 -3.94
C PRO A 452 26.41 15.49 -4.23
N LYS A 453 25.66 15.09 -5.28
CA LYS A 453 24.47 15.84 -5.72
C LYS A 453 23.16 15.33 -5.11
N SER A 454 23.16 14.11 -4.56
CA SER A 454 21.99 13.48 -3.98
C SER A 454 22.35 12.62 -2.76
N ARG A 455 21.42 12.42 -1.84
CA ARG A 455 21.58 11.50 -0.73
C ARG A 455 21.09 10.11 -1.17
N VAL A 456 22.02 9.20 -1.33
CA VAL A 456 21.76 7.84 -1.81
C VAL A 456 22.10 6.82 -0.72
N VAL A 457 21.17 5.92 -0.44
CA VAL A 457 21.30 4.84 0.55
C VAL A 457 21.08 3.50 -0.15
N TYR A 458 21.93 2.53 0.13
CA TYR A 458 21.70 1.13 -0.21
C TYR A 458 21.45 0.30 1.04
N ILE A 459 20.47 -0.61 0.98
CA ILE A 459 20.14 -1.58 2.03
C ILE A 459 20.00 -2.95 1.37
N GLN A 460 20.88 -3.90 1.71
CA GLN A 460 20.86 -5.27 1.15
C GLN A 460 19.70 -6.11 1.69
N LEU A 461 19.30 -5.88 2.95
CA LEU A 461 18.21 -6.63 3.58
C LEU A 461 16.89 -6.42 2.83
N GLY A 462 16.00 -7.42 2.93
CA GLY A 462 14.65 -7.28 2.38
C GLY A 462 14.29 -8.26 1.27
N HIS A 463 14.86 -9.48 1.25
CA HIS A 463 14.51 -10.50 0.27
C HIS A 463 13.08 -11.02 0.44
N GLY A 464 12.60 -11.15 1.67
CA GLY A 464 11.33 -11.80 1.93
C GLY A 464 10.62 -11.36 3.21
N GLU A 465 9.56 -12.09 3.53
CA GLU A 465 8.63 -11.77 4.63
C GLU A 465 9.34 -11.57 5.97
N THR A 466 10.34 -12.37 6.27
CA THR A 466 11.10 -12.28 7.52
C THR A 466 11.73 -10.93 7.73
N ALA A 467 12.28 -10.34 6.68
CA ALA A 467 12.82 -8.98 6.73
C ALA A 467 11.69 -7.93 6.69
N HIS A 468 10.74 -8.05 5.77
CA HIS A 468 9.66 -7.07 5.58
C HIS A 468 8.83 -6.87 6.85
N LEU A 469 8.55 -7.93 7.59
CA LEU A 469 7.76 -7.89 8.83
C LEU A 469 8.60 -7.53 10.07
N TYR A 470 9.94 -7.45 9.93
CA TYR A 470 10.81 -7.10 11.04
C TYR A 470 10.77 -5.59 11.33
N ALA A 471 10.30 -5.22 12.51
CA ALA A 471 10.06 -3.82 12.87
C ALA A 471 11.28 -2.91 12.69
N ALA A 472 12.49 -3.37 13.08
CA ALA A 472 13.70 -2.57 12.94
C ALA A 472 14.12 -2.42 11.46
N TYR A 473 13.84 -3.38 10.59
CA TYR A 473 14.06 -3.24 9.14
C TYR A 473 13.14 -2.17 8.55
N ARG A 474 11.85 -2.20 8.90
CA ARG A 474 10.90 -1.16 8.45
C ARG A 474 11.33 0.23 8.90
N THR A 475 11.73 0.37 10.17
CA THR A 475 12.28 1.62 10.70
C THR A 475 13.53 2.05 9.92
N LEU A 476 14.44 1.13 9.62
CA LEU A 476 15.65 1.41 8.83
C LEU A 476 15.31 1.98 7.45
N VAL A 477 14.37 1.35 6.73
CA VAL A 477 13.96 1.82 5.39
C VAL A 477 13.26 3.18 5.47
N GLN A 478 12.33 3.37 6.41
CA GLN A 478 11.62 4.64 6.61
C GLN A 478 12.59 5.79 6.98
N ASP A 479 13.54 5.55 7.86
CA ASP A 479 14.53 6.55 8.25
C ASP A 479 15.56 6.81 7.13
N ALA A 480 15.89 5.81 6.30
CA ALA A 480 16.66 6.01 5.08
C ALA A 480 15.94 6.92 4.08
N ILE A 481 14.63 6.74 3.89
CA ILE A 481 13.79 7.62 3.06
C ILE A 481 13.79 9.05 3.60
N ARG A 482 13.52 9.24 4.90
CA ARG A 482 13.51 10.58 5.53
C ARG A 482 14.87 11.27 5.45
N TRP A 483 15.94 10.51 5.63
CA TRP A 483 17.29 11.06 5.51
C TRP A 483 17.62 11.44 4.06
N SER A 484 17.29 10.60 3.10
CA SER A 484 17.48 10.89 1.68
C SER A 484 16.75 12.17 1.25
N ALA A 485 15.56 12.40 1.79
CA ALA A 485 14.78 13.63 1.57
C ALA A 485 15.30 14.86 2.37
N GLY A 486 16.30 14.70 3.22
CA GLY A 486 16.80 15.79 4.07
C GLY A 486 15.90 16.13 5.26
N LYS A 487 14.93 15.28 5.63
CA LYS A 487 14.00 15.53 6.74
C LYS A 487 14.60 15.17 8.11
N ILE A 488 15.55 14.25 8.17
CA ILE A 488 16.38 13.99 9.34
C ILE A 488 17.84 14.38 9.02
N GLY A 489 18.42 15.18 9.87
CA GLY A 489 19.77 15.75 9.70
C GLY A 489 20.86 14.92 10.36
N GLU A 490 22.11 15.25 10.12
CA GLU A 490 23.24 14.71 10.89
C GLU A 490 23.08 15.09 12.36
N VAL A 491 23.33 14.12 13.25
CA VAL A 491 23.41 14.40 14.69
C VAL A 491 24.52 15.44 14.89
N ARG A 492 24.17 16.67 15.26
CA ARG A 492 25.18 17.64 15.67
C ARG A 492 25.85 17.05 16.90
N SER A 493 27.13 16.69 16.78
CA SER A 493 27.94 16.41 17.94
C SER A 493 27.92 17.65 18.84
N THR A 494 27.23 17.57 19.95
CA THR A 494 27.44 18.54 21.03
C THR A 494 28.85 18.25 21.58
N GLU A 495 29.82 19.09 21.18
CA GLU A 495 31.10 19.19 21.86
C GLU A 495 30.89 19.63 23.31
#